data_62861083ca646b1568ba0a6d7b014a39
#
_entry.id   62861083ca646b1568ba0a6d7b014a39
#
_cell.length_a   1.000
_cell.length_b   1.000
_cell.length_c   1.000
_cell.angle_alpha   90.00
_cell.angle_beta   90.00
_cell.angle_gamma   90.00
#
_symmetry.space_group_name_H-M   'P 1'
#
loop_
_entity.id
_entity.type
_entity.pdbx_description
1 polymer ?
#
loop_
_entity_poly.entity_id
_entity_poly.type
_entity_poly.pdbx_seq_one_letter_code
_entity_poly.pdbx_strand_id
1 'polypeptide(L)' 'MSLSDNISKKEAARLLGYSESTLMRHVKSAGCPTPYKLGGKLCFSRQEILEWIEEQKRNNRVMPR' A
#
# COMPACT_ATOMS: atom_id res chain seq x y z
N MET A 1 15.94 -10.86 5.40
CA MET A 1 15.58 -10.81 5.06
C MET A 1 14.57 -11.13 4.76
N SER A 2 13.94 -10.68 4.48
CA SER A 2 13.07 -11.21 4.56
C SER A 2 12.18 -11.32 3.51
N LEU A 3 11.95 -12.37 3.04
CA LEU A 3 11.07 -12.63 2.02
C LEU A 3 9.69 -12.40 2.41
N SER A 4 9.44 -12.38 3.68
CA SER A 4 8.08 -12.25 4.16
C SER A 4 7.60 -10.84 4.14
N ASP A 5 8.42 -9.93 3.61
CA ASP A 5 8.02 -8.55 3.52
C ASP A 5 7.09 -8.30 2.34
N ASN A 6 6.91 -9.30 1.49
CA ASN A 6 6.04 -9.16 0.33
C ASN A 6 4.64 -9.60 0.69
N ILE A 7 3.66 -8.79 0.31
CA ILE A 7 2.27 -9.13 0.58
C ILE A 7 1.49 -9.05 -0.72
N SER A 8 0.37 -9.73 -0.75
CA SER A 8 -0.45 -9.75 -1.94
C SER A 8 -1.24 -8.46 -2.07
N LYS A 9 -1.79 -8.26 -3.25
CA LYS A 9 -2.65 -7.12 -3.49
C LYS A 9 -3.80 -7.09 -2.49
N LYS A 10 -4.37 -8.24 -2.23
CA LYS A 10 -5.48 -8.33 -1.31
C LYS A 10 -5.07 -7.89 0.09
N GLU A 11 -3.89 -8.35 0.51
CA GLU A 11 -3.40 -8.01 1.83
C GLU A 11 -3.07 -6.52 1.91
N ALA A 12 -2.48 -5.98 0.86
CA ALA A 12 -2.16 -4.57 0.83
C ALA A 12 -3.41 -3.71 0.93
N ALA A 13 -4.45 -4.10 0.19
CA ALA A 13 -5.71 -3.37 0.23
C ALA A 13 -6.29 -3.40 1.63
N ARG A 14 -6.17 -4.54 2.29
CA ARG A 14 -6.67 -4.69 3.63
C ARG A 14 -5.95 -3.77 4.60
N LEU A 15 -4.63 -3.70 4.47
CA LEU A 15 -3.84 -2.82 5.32
C LEU A 15 -4.21 -1.37 5.13
N LEU A 16 -4.54 -0.99 3.91
CA LEU A 16 -4.87 0.38 3.60
C LEU A 16 -6.33 0.72 3.85
N GLY A 17 -7.14 -0.31 4.04
CA GLY A 17 -8.55 -0.08 4.23
C GLY A 17 -9.31 0.16 2.93
N TYR A 18 -8.74 -0.31 1.81
CA TYR A 18 -9.35 -0.12 0.50
C TYR A 18 -9.89 -1.45 -0.01
N SER A 19 -10.75 -1.38 -1.00
CA SER A 19 -11.06 -2.57 -1.78
C SER A 19 -9.94 -2.75 -2.79
N GLU A 20 -9.86 -3.92 -3.39
CA GLU A 20 -8.80 -4.16 -4.36
C GLU A 20 -8.93 -3.22 -5.55
N SER A 21 -10.15 -2.96 -5.97
CA SER A 21 -10.38 -2.03 -7.09
C SER A 21 -9.90 -0.64 -6.75
N THR A 22 -10.20 -0.18 -5.54
CA THR A 22 -9.78 1.14 -5.11
C THR A 22 -8.26 1.20 -5.02
N LEU A 23 -7.64 0.13 -4.52
CA LEU A 23 -6.20 0.08 -4.43
C LEU A 23 -5.56 0.24 -5.80
N MET A 24 -6.06 -0.50 -6.78
CA MET A 24 -5.48 -0.43 -8.11
C MET A 24 -5.69 0.95 -8.74
N ARG A 25 -6.78 1.59 -8.42
CA ARG A 25 -7.02 2.94 -8.90
C ARG A 25 -5.97 3.91 -8.33
N HIS A 26 -5.67 3.76 -7.06
CA HIS A 26 -4.66 4.60 -6.42
C HIS A 26 -3.28 4.33 -6.98
N VAL A 27 -2.98 3.08 -7.29
CA VAL A 27 -1.70 2.73 -7.88
C VAL A 27 -1.54 3.45 -9.21
N LYS A 28 -2.59 3.47 -10.01
CA LYS A 28 -2.53 4.10 -11.31
C LYS A 28 -2.37 5.60 -11.23
N SER A 29 -2.93 6.20 -10.20
CA SER A 29 -2.82 7.64 -10.05
C SER A 29 -1.62 8.03 -9.21
N ALA A 30 -0.71 7.11 -9.00
CA ALA A 30 0.50 7.36 -8.22
C ALA A 30 0.21 7.77 -6.80
N GLY A 31 -0.87 7.26 -6.26
CA GLY A 31 -1.26 7.63 -4.92
C GLY A 31 -0.76 6.67 -3.85
N CYS A 32 -0.09 5.60 -4.24
CA CYS A 32 0.46 4.69 -3.26
C CYS A 32 1.61 3.92 -3.90
N PRO A 33 2.33 3.13 -3.12
CA PRO A 33 3.50 2.43 -3.64
C PRO A 33 3.15 1.54 -4.81
N THR A 34 4.06 1.45 -5.75
CA THR A 34 3.85 0.66 -6.95
C THR A 34 4.12 -0.81 -6.65
N PRO A 35 3.24 -1.70 -7.09
CA PRO A 35 3.49 -3.11 -6.89
C PRO A 35 4.54 -3.62 -7.88
N TYR A 36 5.04 -4.80 -7.61
CA TYR A 36 5.96 -5.44 -8.52
C TYR A 36 5.53 -6.88 -8.70
N LYS A 37 5.99 -7.51 -9.79
CA LYS A 37 5.60 -8.85 -10.09
C LYS A 37 6.64 -9.84 -9.60
N LEU A 38 6.16 -10.84 -8.92
CA LEU A 38 7.01 -11.93 -8.47
C LEU A 38 6.32 -13.21 -8.89
N GLY A 39 6.95 -13.93 -9.80
CA GLY A 39 6.36 -15.20 -10.24
C GLY A 39 4.99 -15.04 -10.87
N GLY A 40 4.77 -13.93 -11.55
CA GLY A 40 3.49 -13.72 -12.22
C GLY A 40 2.41 -13.14 -11.35
N LYS A 41 2.71 -12.86 -10.11
CA LYS A 41 1.73 -12.28 -9.20
C LYS A 41 2.16 -10.88 -8.79
N LEU A 42 1.19 -10.03 -8.58
CA LEU A 42 1.46 -8.68 -8.10
C LEU A 42 1.64 -8.73 -6.59
N CYS A 43 2.72 -8.14 -6.14
CA CYS A 43 3.02 -8.09 -4.72
C CYS A 43 3.41 -6.68 -4.34
N PHE A 44 3.19 -6.35 -3.10
CA PHE A 44 3.60 -5.05 -2.57
C PHE A 44 4.59 -5.28 -1.46
N SER A 45 5.44 -4.32 -1.21
CA SER A 45 6.32 -4.39 -0.06
C SER A 45 5.53 -3.91 1.14
N ARG A 46 5.44 -4.76 2.14
CA ARG A 46 4.72 -4.41 3.35
C ARG A 46 5.31 -3.15 3.99
N GLN A 47 6.63 -3.06 3.98
CA GLN A 47 7.29 -1.92 4.56
C GLN A 47 6.93 -0.64 3.81
N GLU A 48 6.91 -0.69 2.50
CA GLU A 48 6.55 0.47 1.71
C GLU A 48 5.11 0.90 1.98
N ILE A 49 4.23 -0.06 2.12
CA ILE A 49 2.84 0.23 2.43
C ILE A 49 2.74 0.91 3.78
N LEU A 50 3.43 0.39 4.77
CA LEU A 50 3.37 0.96 6.11
C LEU A 50 3.97 2.36 6.14
N GLU A 51 5.06 2.57 5.42
CA GLU A 51 5.67 3.88 5.35
C GLU A 51 4.74 4.87 4.66
N TRP A 52 4.08 4.42 3.61
CA TRP A 52 3.14 5.27 2.91
C TRP A 52 1.97 5.66 3.83
N ILE A 53 1.49 4.70 4.61
CA ILE A 53 0.42 4.98 5.55
C ILE A 53 0.86 6.02 6.57
N GLU A 54 2.07 5.88 7.08
CA GLU A 54 2.59 6.84 8.05
C GLU A 54 2.66 8.23 7.45
N GLU A 55 3.10 8.30 6.22
CA GLU A 55 3.21 9.57 5.54
C GLU A 55 1.85 10.20 5.32
N GLN A 56 0.87 9.38 4.95
CA GLN A 56 -0.48 9.88 4.74
C GLN A 56 -1.07 10.39 6.04
N LYS A 57 -0.83 9.69 7.12
CA LYS A 57 -1.31 10.15 8.41
C LYS A 57 -0.73 11.51 8.76
N ARG A 58 0.55 11.67 8.49
CA ARG A 58 1.24 12.92 8.80
C ARG A 58 0.69 14.06 7.97
N ASN A 59 0.47 13.80 6.69
CA ASN A 59 0.02 14.84 5.77
C ASN A 59 -1.46 15.17 5.93
N ASN A 60 -2.24 14.19 6.37
CA ASN A 60 -3.67 14.39 6.46
C ASN A 60 -4.18 14.52 7.88
N ARG A 61 -3.26 14.72 8.79
CA ARG A 61 -3.68 14.82 10.19
C ARG A 61 -4.51 16.08 10.40
N VAL A 62 -5.62 15.90 11.05
CA VAL A 62 -6.48 17.00 11.36
C VAL A 62 -6.04 17.57 12.70
N MET A 63 -5.69 18.83 12.70
CA MET A 63 -5.24 19.44 13.93
C MET A 63 -6.43 19.78 14.78
N PRO A 64 -6.43 19.30 16.00
CA PRO A 64 -7.53 19.68 16.89
C PRO A 64 -7.37 21.13 17.24
N ARG A 65 -8.45 21.74 17.48
CA ARG A 65 -8.36 23.13 17.74
C ARG A 65 -8.75 23.46 19.06
#